data_583130e1e9e6575197acc4975d14c4d5
#
_entry.id   583130e1e9e6575197acc4975d14c4d5
#
_cell.length_a   1.000
_cell.length_b   1.000
_cell.length_c   1.000
_cell.angle_alpha   90.00
_cell.angle_beta   90.00
_cell.angle_gamma   90.00
#
_symmetry.space_group_name_H-M   'P 1'
#
loop_
_entity.id
_entity.type
_entity.pdbx_description
1 polymer ?
#
loop_
_entity_poly.entity_id
_entity_poly.type
_entity_poly.pdbx_seq_one_letter_code
_entity_poly.pdbx_strand_id
1 'polypeptide(L)'
;NQKTHEADVPLDMIYLAFHIPNRLSTDFYKIDLMSDVLSNGPSSRLFRRLLKEQQIFSDIDCYITGSLEPGLCIIEGKPADGVSMEKAKAAIWEELELLKKDLIPERELKKLQNKAESTFAFSSSSIMTKSMNLGFFELLGDANLINSEAQKYQEITVQDIQNQARKIFRKENCSELIYKAKK
;
A
#
# COMPACT_ATOMS: atom_id res chain seq x y z
N ASN A 1 -15.92 9.25 -3.99
CA ASN A 1 -16.54 10.07 -2.91
C ASN A 1 -15.47 10.91 -2.24
N GLN A 2 -15.82 12.19 -1.90
CA GLN A 2 -14.91 13.09 -1.19
C GLN A 2 -15.62 13.65 0.04
N LYS A 3 -14.95 13.64 1.20
CA LYS A 3 -15.46 14.20 2.46
C LYS A 3 -14.36 14.99 3.16
N THR A 4 -14.71 16.16 3.67
CA THR A 4 -13.87 16.91 4.61
C THR A 4 -14.52 16.86 5.98
N HIS A 5 -13.73 16.57 7.01
CA HIS A 5 -14.17 16.53 8.41
C HIS A 5 -13.23 17.39 9.25
N GLU A 6 -13.82 18.25 10.08
CA GLU A 6 -13.08 19.09 11.04
C GLU A 6 -13.23 18.50 12.45
N ALA A 7 -12.12 18.29 13.12
CA ALA A 7 -12.10 17.75 14.48
C ALA A 7 -11.00 18.39 15.33
N ASP A 8 -11.07 18.17 16.63
CA ASP A 8 -10.04 18.58 17.58
C ASP A 8 -8.86 17.60 17.50
N VAL A 9 -8.04 17.79 16.49
CA VAL A 9 -6.83 16.98 16.22
C VAL A 9 -5.64 17.92 16.01
N PRO A 10 -4.42 17.48 16.33
CA PRO A 10 -3.25 18.36 16.30
C PRO A 10 -2.83 18.78 14.88
N LEU A 11 -3.17 18.02 13.85
CA LEU A 11 -2.64 18.21 12.51
C LEU A 11 -3.64 17.73 11.43
N ASP A 12 -3.53 18.36 10.26
CA ASP A 12 -4.28 17.96 9.08
C ASP A 12 -3.76 16.62 8.52
N MET A 13 -4.67 15.78 8.03
CA MET A 13 -4.33 14.53 7.36
C MET A 13 -5.18 14.32 6.09
N ILE A 14 -4.61 13.63 5.12
CA ILE A 14 -5.30 13.16 3.92
C ILE A 14 -5.30 11.64 3.87
N TYR A 15 -6.45 11.07 3.52
CA TYR A 15 -6.64 9.64 3.28
C TYR A 15 -7.22 9.43 1.90
N LEU A 16 -6.59 8.58 1.11
CA LEU A 16 -7.10 8.07 -0.17
C LEU A 16 -7.29 6.57 -0.04
N ALA A 17 -8.51 6.09 -0.09
CA ALA A 17 -8.85 4.68 0.03
C ALA A 17 -9.39 4.13 -1.28
N PHE A 18 -8.81 3.03 -1.75
CA PHE A 18 -9.16 2.36 -2.99
C PHE A 18 -9.65 0.95 -2.68
N HIS A 19 -10.77 0.53 -3.27
CA HIS A 19 -11.23 -0.85 -3.12
C HIS A 19 -10.28 -1.83 -3.79
N ILE A 20 -9.99 -2.92 -3.09
CA ILE A 20 -9.18 -4.04 -3.57
C ILE A 20 -9.91 -5.37 -3.34
N PRO A 21 -9.57 -6.44 -4.10
CA PRO A 21 -10.14 -7.76 -3.87
C PRO A 21 -9.71 -8.33 -2.53
N ASN A 22 -10.39 -9.40 -2.11
CA ASN A 22 -10.10 -10.11 -0.89
C ASN A 22 -8.76 -10.89 -0.94
N ARG A 23 -8.36 -11.45 0.19
CA ARG A 23 -7.10 -12.17 0.40
C ARG A 23 -6.91 -13.40 -0.50
N LEU A 24 -7.99 -14.05 -0.93
CA LEU A 24 -7.96 -15.24 -1.80
C LEU A 24 -7.74 -14.92 -3.28
N SER A 25 -7.89 -13.66 -3.67
CA SER A 25 -7.66 -13.25 -5.05
C SER A 25 -6.19 -13.35 -5.43
N THR A 26 -5.90 -13.84 -6.64
CA THR A 26 -4.55 -13.82 -7.21
C THR A 26 -3.98 -12.41 -7.39
N ASP A 27 -4.85 -11.41 -7.49
CA ASP A 27 -4.45 -10.01 -7.59
C ASP A 27 -3.98 -9.43 -6.24
N PHE A 28 -4.35 -10.05 -5.11
CA PHE A 28 -3.99 -9.56 -3.78
C PHE A 28 -2.48 -9.37 -3.62
N TYR A 29 -1.69 -10.38 -3.95
CA TYR A 29 -0.23 -10.35 -3.82
C TYR A 29 0.43 -9.30 -4.71
N LYS A 30 -0.13 -9.07 -5.90
CA LYS A 30 0.32 -8.01 -6.82
C LYS A 30 0.06 -6.63 -6.25
N ILE A 31 -1.10 -6.45 -5.61
CA ILE A 31 -1.49 -5.17 -4.98
C ILE A 31 -0.66 -4.94 -3.72
N ASP A 32 -0.35 -5.99 -2.97
CA ASP A 32 0.52 -5.91 -1.79
C ASP A 32 1.93 -5.42 -2.18
N LEU A 33 2.59 -6.06 -3.15
CA LEU A 33 3.87 -5.57 -3.67
C LEU A 33 3.77 -4.17 -4.29
N MET A 34 2.65 -3.83 -4.92
CA MET A 34 2.42 -2.49 -5.44
C MET A 34 2.38 -1.45 -4.31
N SER A 35 1.74 -1.76 -3.18
CA SER A 35 1.76 -0.88 -2.00
C SER A 35 3.18 -0.74 -1.43
N ASP A 36 3.96 -1.81 -1.44
CA ASP A 36 5.35 -1.83 -1.02
C ASP A 36 6.25 -0.95 -1.92
N VAL A 37 6.03 -0.93 -3.24
CA VAL A 37 6.71 0.01 -4.15
C VAL A 37 6.47 1.45 -3.74
N LEU A 38 5.26 1.77 -3.30
CA LEU A 38 4.88 3.12 -2.89
C LEU A 38 5.46 3.50 -1.53
N SER A 39 5.41 2.62 -0.51
CA SER A 39 5.70 3.02 0.87
C SER A 39 6.46 2.02 1.73
N ASN A 40 7.20 1.05 1.17
CA ASN A 40 7.93 0.11 2.01
C ASN A 40 9.42 0.47 2.18
N GLY A 41 9.69 1.37 3.12
CA GLY A 41 11.04 1.77 3.55
C GLY A 41 11.63 2.98 2.82
N PRO A 42 12.88 3.37 3.17
CA PRO A 42 13.47 4.66 2.76
C PRO A 42 13.67 4.86 1.25
N SER A 43 13.65 3.79 0.47
CA SER A 43 13.80 3.83 -0.99
C SER A 43 12.48 3.75 -1.74
N SER A 44 11.34 3.66 -1.04
CA SER A 44 10.02 3.66 -1.64
C SER A 44 9.69 5.00 -2.28
N ARG A 45 8.78 4.99 -3.25
CA ARG A 45 8.53 6.16 -4.10
C ARG A 45 7.95 7.34 -3.35
N LEU A 46 6.92 7.13 -2.53
CA LEU A 46 6.28 8.20 -1.75
C LEU A 46 7.28 8.78 -0.74
N PHE A 47 8.00 7.92 0.00
CA PHE A 47 8.99 8.37 0.97
C PHE A 47 10.10 9.20 0.32
N ARG A 48 10.72 8.68 -0.75
CA ARG A 48 11.82 9.36 -1.41
C ARG A 48 11.39 10.68 -2.04
N ARG A 49 10.33 10.65 -2.88
CA ARG A 49 9.94 11.80 -3.68
C ARG A 49 9.15 12.83 -2.89
N LEU A 50 8.14 12.40 -2.13
CA LEU A 50 7.23 13.36 -1.48
C LEU A 50 7.69 13.80 -0.10
N LEU A 51 8.42 12.92 0.63
CA LEU A 51 8.92 13.28 1.96
C LEU A 51 10.35 13.84 1.91
N LYS A 52 11.29 13.21 1.17
CA LYS A 52 12.71 13.62 1.18
C LYS A 52 13.04 14.67 0.13
N GLU A 53 12.65 14.47 -1.14
CA GLU A 53 13.02 15.35 -2.25
C GLU A 53 12.14 16.61 -2.29
N GLN A 54 10.83 16.46 -2.30
CA GLN A 54 9.87 17.57 -2.44
C GLN A 54 9.42 18.18 -1.11
N GLN A 55 9.61 17.46 0.01
CA GLN A 55 9.22 17.90 1.36
C GLN A 55 7.75 18.36 1.46
N ILE A 56 6.86 17.70 0.71
CA ILE A 56 5.42 17.98 0.71
C ILE A 56 4.74 17.34 1.91
N PHE A 57 5.27 16.21 2.38
CA PHE A 57 4.75 15.49 3.55
C PHE A 57 5.80 15.41 4.65
N SER A 58 5.35 15.47 5.90
CA SER A 58 6.14 15.12 7.08
C SER A 58 6.07 13.63 7.37
N ASP A 59 4.96 13.00 6.98
CA ASP A 59 4.74 11.55 7.05
C ASP A 59 3.79 11.12 5.93
N ILE A 60 4.06 9.97 5.29
CA ILE A 60 3.22 9.40 4.25
C ILE A 60 3.41 7.90 4.18
N ASP A 61 2.30 7.17 4.15
CA ASP A 61 2.29 5.72 4.07
C ASP A 61 1.28 5.20 3.05
N CYS A 62 1.49 3.97 2.57
CA CYS A 62 0.59 3.23 1.72
C CYS A 62 0.59 1.76 2.14
N TYR A 63 -0.58 1.24 2.47
CA TYR A 63 -0.76 -0.12 2.93
C TYR A 63 -2.09 -0.71 2.46
N ILE A 64 -2.22 -2.04 2.57
CA ILE A 64 -3.46 -2.75 2.23
C ILE A 64 -4.05 -3.43 3.46
N THR A 65 -5.38 -3.58 3.44
CA THR A 65 -6.08 -4.42 4.43
C THR A 65 -6.19 -5.84 3.88
N GLY A 66 -5.58 -6.80 4.58
CA GLY A 66 -5.58 -8.22 4.19
C GLY A 66 -6.73 -9.00 4.84
N SER A 67 -7.99 -8.64 4.52
CA SER A 67 -9.17 -9.28 5.11
C SER A 67 -9.72 -10.42 4.24
N LEU A 68 -10.60 -11.26 4.86
CA LEU A 68 -11.34 -12.30 4.15
C LEU A 68 -12.28 -11.71 3.09
N GLU A 69 -12.89 -10.59 3.42
CA GLU A 69 -13.74 -9.81 2.52
C GLU A 69 -12.90 -8.84 1.66
N PRO A 70 -13.48 -8.25 0.60
CA PRO A 70 -12.84 -7.18 -0.14
C PRO A 70 -12.33 -6.08 0.78
N GLY A 71 -11.08 -5.67 0.56
CA GLY A 71 -10.36 -4.73 1.41
C GLY A 71 -10.14 -3.37 0.78
N LEU A 72 -9.20 -2.64 1.35
CA LEU A 72 -8.78 -1.31 0.91
C LEU A 72 -7.26 -1.24 0.73
N CYS A 73 -6.83 -0.52 -0.30
CA CYS A 73 -5.49 0.04 -0.36
C CYS A 73 -5.60 1.49 0.10
N ILE A 74 -4.91 1.84 1.16
CA ILE A 74 -5.01 3.14 1.81
C ILE A 74 -3.69 3.87 1.65
N ILE A 75 -3.77 5.10 1.17
CA ILE A 75 -2.66 6.06 1.22
C ILE A 75 -3.06 7.10 2.26
N GLU A 76 -2.25 7.26 3.29
CA GLU A 76 -2.44 8.28 4.30
C GLU A 76 -1.22 9.19 4.35
N GLY A 77 -1.45 10.48 4.55
CA GLY A 77 -0.37 11.44 4.58
C GLY A 77 -0.66 12.65 5.45
N LYS A 78 0.41 13.12 6.07
CA LYS A 78 0.44 14.31 6.89
C LYS A 78 1.24 15.38 6.13
N PRO A 79 0.57 16.38 5.56
CA PRO A 79 1.26 17.46 4.86
C PRO A 79 2.28 18.16 5.76
N ALA A 80 3.37 18.62 5.16
CA ALA A 80 4.34 19.45 5.87
C ALA A 80 3.76 20.84 6.16
N ASP A 81 4.33 21.53 7.16
CA ASP A 81 3.87 22.85 7.53
C ASP A 81 3.90 23.82 6.34
N GLY A 82 2.81 24.56 6.16
CA GLY A 82 2.66 25.51 5.06
C GLY A 82 2.30 24.90 3.69
N VAL A 83 2.16 23.58 3.60
CA VAL A 83 1.71 22.91 2.36
C VAL A 83 0.19 22.84 2.35
N SER A 84 -0.43 23.31 1.27
CA SER A 84 -1.89 23.21 1.11
C SER A 84 -2.32 21.77 0.84
N MET A 85 -3.54 21.45 1.28
CA MET A 85 -4.12 20.11 1.08
C MET A 85 -4.28 19.75 -0.40
N GLU A 86 -4.58 20.76 -1.24
CA GLU A 86 -4.67 20.61 -2.71
C GLU A 86 -3.32 20.22 -3.32
N LYS A 87 -2.23 20.88 -2.88
CA LYS A 87 -0.87 20.57 -3.33
C LYS A 87 -0.45 19.17 -2.88
N ALA A 88 -0.72 18.81 -1.62
CA ALA A 88 -0.43 17.49 -1.08
C ALA A 88 -1.16 16.39 -1.87
N LYS A 89 -2.45 16.57 -2.11
CA LYS A 89 -3.27 15.66 -2.90
C LYS A 89 -2.76 15.52 -4.34
N ALA A 90 -2.46 16.64 -5.00
CA ALA A 90 -1.95 16.63 -6.38
C ALA A 90 -0.64 15.83 -6.49
N ALA A 91 0.26 15.98 -5.51
CA ALA A 91 1.53 15.26 -5.48
C ALA A 91 1.34 13.73 -5.33
N ILE A 92 0.40 13.27 -4.50
CA ILE A 92 0.08 11.83 -4.42
C ILE A 92 -0.41 11.34 -5.79
N TRP A 93 -1.38 12.03 -6.40
CA TRP A 93 -1.91 11.62 -7.69
C TRP A 93 -0.85 11.60 -8.80
N GLU A 94 0.10 12.53 -8.78
CA GLU A 94 1.23 12.53 -9.73
C GLU A 94 2.07 11.27 -9.61
N GLU A 95 2.40 10.82 -8.39
CA GLU A 95 3.14 9.58 -8.16
C GLU A 95 2.37 8.34 -8.62
N LEU A 96 1.05 8.32 -8.38
CA LEU A 96 0.20 7.23 -8.84
C LEU A 96 0.12 7.18 -10.37
N GLU A 97 0.05 8.34 -11.05
CA GLU A 97 0.07 8.40 -12.52
C GLU A 97 1.42 7.93 -13.09
N LEU A 98 2.55 8.28 -12.46
CA LEU A 98 3.85 7.77 -12.85
C LEU A 98 3.94 6.24 -12.72
N LEU A 99 3.40 5.67 -11.65
CA LEU A 99 3.37 4.21 -11.47
C LEU A 99 2.49 3.51 -12.53
N LYS A 100 1.43 4.17 -13.00
CA LYS A 100 0.58 3.65 -14.09
C LYS A 100 1.26 3.75 -15.47
N LYS A 101 2.11 4.75 -15.66
CA LYS A 101 2.75 5.05 -16.94
C LYS A 101 4.03 4.25 -17.14
N ASP A 102 4.89 4.23 -16.12
CA ASP A 102 6.24 3.73 -16.21
C ASP A 102 6.38 2.38 -15.47
N LEU A 103 7.05 1.43 -16.10
CA LEU A 103 7.44 0.18 -15.45
C LEU A 103 8.44 0.47 -14.33
N ILE A 104 8.30 -0.25 -13.21
CA ILE A 104 9.32 -0.23 -12.17
C ILE A 104 10.56 -1.00 -12.64
N PRO A 105 11.77 -0.64 -12.20
CA PRO A 105 12.96 -1.43 -12.48
C PRO A 105 12.85 -2.85 -11.92
N GLU A 106 13.30 -3.85 -12.69
CA GLU A 106 13.35 -5.26 -12.23
C GLU A 106 14.09 -5.42 -10.89
N ARG A 107 15.16 -4.65 -10.68
CA ARG A 107 15.89 -4.63 -9.42
C ARG A 107 15.05 -4.17 -8.24
N GLU A 108 14.14 -3.23 -8.46
CA GLU A 108 13.21 -2.74 -7.43
C GLU A 108 12.23 -3.84 -7.04
N LEU A 109 11.61 -4.48 -8.04
CA LEU A 109 10.72 -5.60 -7.82
C LEU A 109 11.42 -6.75 -7.08
N LYS A 110 12.60 -7.17 -7.55
CA LYS A 110 13.33 -8.27 -6.93
C LYS A 110 13.72 -8.02 -5.48
N LYS A 111 14.05 -6.77 -5.14
CA LYS A 111 14.29 -6.36 -3.75
C LYS A 111 13.03 -6.58 -2.89
N LEU A 112 11.84 -6.22 -3.37
CA LEU A 112 10.58 -6.36 -2.63
C LEU A 112 10.18 -7.83 -2.51
N GLN A 113 10.33 -8.62 -3.56
CA GLN A 113 10.12 -10.06 -3.53
C GLN A 113 11.00 -10.74 -2.48
N ASN A 114 12.29 -10.43 -2.46
CA ASN A 114 13.23 -10.98 -1.48
C ASN A 114 12.87 -10.53 -0.04
N LYS A 115 12.39 -9.29 0.12
CA LYS A 115 11.92 -8.79 1.41
C LYS A 115 10.69 -9.54 1.90
N ALA A 116 9.70 -9.77 1.03
CA ALA A 116 8.49 -10.54 1.36
C ALA A 116 8.86 -11.97 1.78
N GLU A 117 9.73 -12.65 1.02
CA GLU A 117 10.23 -13.99 1.35
C GLU A 117 10.95 -14.02 2.69
N SER A 118 11.86 -13.07 2.94
CA SER A 118 12.58 -12.95 4.21
C SER A 118 11.64 -12.71 5.38
N THR A 119 10.67 -11.80 5.24
CA THR A 119 9.67 -11.51 6.27
C THR A 119 8.87 -12.76 6.61
N PHE A 120 8.45 -13.53 5.61
CA PHE A 120 7.74 -14.78 5.80
C PHE A 120 8.62 -15.82 6.52
N ALA A 121 9.86 -15.99 6.09
CA ALA A 121 10.81 -16.93 6.72
C ALA A 121 11.05 -16.58 8.20
N PHE A 122 11.29 -15.30 8.52
CA PHE A 122 11.49 -14.85 9.90
C PHE A 122 10.22 -14.98 10.75
N SER A 123 9.04 -14.69 10.20
CA SER A 123 7.78 -14.86 10.93
C SER A 123 7.53 -16.30 11.32
N SER A 124 7.98 -17.25 10.51
CA SER A 124 7.87 -18.70 10.76
C SER A 124 8.79 -19.21 11.86
N SER A 125 9.75 -18.43 12.36
CA SER A 125 10.62 -18.81 13.48
C SER A 125 9.92 -18.73 14.84
N SER A 126 8.88 -17.91 14.98
CA SER A 126 8.05 -17.79 16.17
C SER A 126 6.93 -18.85 16.16
N ILE A 127 6.86 -19.69 17.19
CA ILE A 127 5.79 -20.68 17.33
C ILE A 127 4.43 -20.01 17.38
N MET A 128 4.30 -18.89 18.11
CA MET A 128 3.06 -18.13 18.21
C MET A 128 2.62 -17.62 16.82
N THR A 129 3.53 -16.96 16.09
CA THR A 129 3.22 -16.42 14.76
C THR A 129 2.87 -17.55 13.78
N LYS A 130 3.58 -18.68 13.85
CA LYS A 130 3.29 -19.84 13.02
C LYS A 130 1.89 -20.40 13.30
N SER A 131 1.50 -20.52 14.57
CA SER A 131 0.17 -20.99 14.97
C SER A 131 -0.93 -20.03 14.51
N MET A 132 -0.72 -18.72 14.67
CA MET A 132 -1.67 -17.70 14.18
C MET A 132 -1.82 -17.75 12.66
N ASN A 133 -0.71 -17.87 11.93
CA ASN A 133 -0.75 -17.98 10.47
C ASN A 133 -1.48 -19.25 10.02
N LEU A 134 -1.22 -20.41 10.62
CA LEU A 134 -1.94 -21.64 10.30
C LEU A 134 -3.44 -21.50 10.54
N GLY A 135 -3.84 -20.92 11.68
CA GLY A 135 -5.26 -20.65 11.97
C GLY A 135 -5.89 -19.68 10.96
N PHE A 136 -5.15 -18.64 10.56
CA PHE A 136 -5.61 -17.70 9.54
C PHE A 136 -5.79 -18.37 8.15
N PHE A 137 -4.84 -19.19 7.71
CA PHE A 137 -4.96 -19.91 6.44
C PHE A 137 -6.05 -20.97 6.46
N GLU A 138 -6.29 -21.63 7.62
CA GLU A 138 -7.44 -22.51 7.79
C GLU A 138 -8.76 -21.76 7.61
N LEU A 139 -8.89 -20.55 8.16
CA LEU A 139 -10.06 -19.69 7.93
C LEU A 139 -10.22 -19.28 6.45
N LEU A 140 -9.12 -19.22 5.69
CA LEU A 140 -9.14 -19.01 4.24
C LEU A 140 -9.56 -20.28 3.47
N GLY A 141 -9.73 -21.42 4.13
CA GLY A 141 -10.22 -22.69 3.58
C GLY A 141 -9.20 -23.81 3.52
N ASP A 142 -7.89 -23.54 3.63
CA ASP A 142 -6.84 -24.57 3.64
C ASP A 142 -5.55 -24.04 4.28
N ALA A 143 -5.17 -24.60 5.44
CA ALA A 143 -3.93 -24.26 6.11
C ALA A 143 -2.68 -24.47 5.26
N ASN A 144 -2.72 -25.38 4.27
CA ASN A 144 -1.59 -25.63 3.36
C ASN A 144 -1.28 -24.44 2.43
N LEU A 145 -2.21 -23.50 2.23
CA LEU A 145 -1.96 -22.28 1.46
C LEU A 145 -0.73 -21.52 1.97
N ILE A 146 -0.41 -21.62 3.25
CA ILE A 146 0.79 -21.03 3.85
C ILE A 146 2.08 -21.45 3.14
N ASN A 147 2.15 -22.69 2.64
CA ASN A 147 3.35 -23.23 2.00
C ASN A 147 3.62 -22.63 0.60
N SER A 148 2.63 -22.01 -0.02
CA SER A 148 2.75 -21.38 -1.34
C SER A 148 2.88 -19.85 -1.29
N GLU A 149 2.86 -19.24 -0.10
CA GLU A 149 2.86 -17.77 0.05
C GLU A 149 4.08 -17.11 -0.60
N ALA A 150 5.28 -17.56 -0.24
CA ALA A 150 6.51 -16.97 -0.77
C ALA A 150 6.60 -17.09 -2.30
N GLN A 151 6.17 -18.24 -2.85
CA GLN A 151 6.19 -18.47 -4.29
C GLN A 151 5.27 -17.48 -5.04
N LYS A 152 4.09 -17.17 -4.52
CA LYS A 152 3.15 -16.24 -5.15
C LYS A 152 3.74 -14.85 -5.34
N TYR A 153 4.59 -14.40 -4.41
CA TYR A 153 5.32 -13.13 -4.57
C TYR A 153 6.40 -13.22 -5.63
N GLN A 154 7.11 -14.35 -5.74
CA GLN A 154 8.21 -14.53 -6.71
C GLN A 154 7.72 -14.60 -8.17
N GLU A 155 6.47 -14.97 -8.41
CA GLU A 155 5.87 -15.07 -9.73
C GLU A 155 5.40 -13.72 -10.32
N ILE A 156 5.37 -12.66 -9.50
CA ILE A 156 4.89 -11.32 -9.90
C ILE A 156 5.92 -10.64 -10.81
N THR A 157 5.44 -10.02 -11.87
CA THR A 157 6.24 -9.28 -12.84
C THR A 157 6.07 -7.76 -12.68
N VAL A 158 6.99 -6.98 -13.23
CA VAL A 158 6.86 -5.51 -13.28
C VAL A 158 5.61 -5.07 -14.05
N GLN A 159 5.18 -5.85 -15.03
CA GLN A 159 3.96 -5.60 -15.79
C GLN A 159 2.72 -5.83 -14.93
N ASP A 160 2.73 -6.81 -14.03
CA ASP A 160 1.64 -7.04 -13.08
C ASP A 160 1.44 -5.84 -12.16
N ILE A 161 2.54 -5.28 -11.62
CA ILE A 161 2.50 -4.06 -10.78
C ILE A 161 1.87 -2.90 -11.54
N GLN A 162 2.32 -2.63 -12.77
CA GLN A 162 1.75 -1.56 -13.60
C GLN A 162 0.27 -1.79 -13.91
N ASN A 163 -0.12 -3.03 -14.25
CA ASN A 163 -1.50 -3.37 -14.54
C ASN A 163 -2.41 -3.17 -13.32
N GLN A 164 -1.94 -3.56 -12.12
CA GLN A 164 -2.69 -3.31 -10.88
C GLN A 164 -2.78 -1.82 -10.56
N ALA A 165 -1.70 -1.04 -10.77
CA ALA A 165 -1.75 0.41 -10.60
C ALA A 165 -2.83 1.06 -11.49
N ARG A 166 -2.93 0.64 -12.76
CA ARG A 166 -3.96 1.13 -13.68
C ARG A 166 -5.37 0.70 -13.27
N LYS A 167 -5.53 -0.51 -12.71
CA LYS A 167 -6.81 -1.06 -12.28
C LYS A 167 -7.31 -0.40 -10.99
N ILE A 168 -6.44 -0.20 -10.01
CA ILE A 168 -6.80 0.22 -8.65
C ILE A 168 -6.82 1.75 -8.52
N PHE A 169 -5.77 2.46 -8.97
CA PHE A 169 -5.62 3.90 -8.77
C PHE A 169 -6.41 4.73 -9.79
N ARG A 170 -7.72 4.58 -9.76
CA ARG A 170 -8.67 5.37 -10.57
C ARG A 170 -9.50 6.26 -9.65
N LYS A 171 -9.87 7.44 -10.12
CA LYS A 171 -10.69 8.39 -9.34
C LYS A 171 -12.05 7.81 -8.96
N GLU A 172 -12.63 6.98 -9.84
CA GLU A 172 -13.92 6.30 -9.64
C GLU A 172 -13.84 5.25 -8.53
N ASN A 173 -12.65 4.68 -8.29
CA ASN A 173 -12.38 3.69 -7.24
C ASN A 173 -11.88 4.33 -5.94
N CYS A 174 -11.78 5.67 -5.87
CA CYS A 174 -11.22 6.40 -4.75
C CYS A 174 -12.30 6.97 -3.84
N SER A 175 -12.18 6.71 -2.55
CA SER A 175 -12.81 7.49 -1.49
C SER A 175 -11.76 8.34 -0.80
N GLU A 176 -12.02 9.65 -0.72
CA GLU A 176 -11.11 10.65 -0.18
C GLU A 176 -11.66 11.21 1.12
N LEU A 177 -10.85 11.23 2.16
CA LEU A 177 -11.13 11.91 3.41
C LEU A 177 -10.01 12.92 3.71
N ILE A 178 -10.40 14.17 3.87
CA ILE A 178 -9.55 15.24 4.39
C ILE A 178 -9.95 15.49 5.83
N TYR A 179 -9.01 15.26 6.74
CA TYR A 179 -9.18 15.52 8.15
C TYR A 179 -8.48 16.83 8.50
N LYS A 180 -9.25 17.85 8.90
CA LYS A 180 -8.75 19.18 9.24
C LYS A 180 -8.71 19.38 10.74
N ALA A 181 -7.59 19.89 11.23
CA ALA A 181 -7.46 20.38 12.59
C ALA A 181 -8.35 21.64 12.77
N LYS A 182 -9.14 21.66 13.84
CA LYS A 182 -9.81 22.91 14.27
C LYS A 182 -8.75 23.89 14.75
N LYS A 183 -8.72 25.05 14.13
CA LYS A 183 -7.89 26.19 14.58
C LYS A 183 -8.53 26.87 15.78
#